data_1562b8f31f2e3f012a9fa7a1407eb790
#
_entry.id   1562b8f31f2e3f012a9fa7a1407eb790
#
_cell.length_a   1.000
_cell.length_b   1.000
_cell.length_c   1.000
_cell.angle_alpha   90.00
_cell.angle_beta   90.00
_cell.angle_gamma   90.00
#
_symmetry.space_group_name_H-M   'P 1'
#
loop_
_entity.id
_entity.type
_entity.pdbx_description
1 polymer ?
#
loop_
_entity_poly.entity_id
_entity_poly.type
_entity_poly.pdbx_seq_one_letter_code
_entity_poly.pdbx_strand_id
1 'polypeptide(L)'
;MKAYLKENQERWDRVSSRQGNPYTIPYSHDELQRLKDQPLEVALTVGKVVPQAWFDRCPGNNLLGLACGGGQQGPVFAMHGYQTTIMDFSESQLAKDREVANREGFQINTIQADMTKPFPFEDDSFDIVFCPVSNVYIEDLDMMYHEAYRVLRKGGLLMIGYMNPWIYMYDGDEVWDQPEKELVLKYKIPFNSRQLEEAGELTIDPEFGYEFSHTLEEQIRGQLKNGFAMIDFYESKDSRNRLSQFGSDYLANLSIKL
;
A
#
# COMPACT_ATOMS: atom_id res chain seq x y z
N MET A 1 -14.66 -6.28 15.05
CA MET A 1 -13.53 -5.53 14.48
C MET A 1 -12.54 -5.28 15.63
N LYS A 2 -11.22 -5.51 15.41
CA LYS A 2 -10.21 -5.16 16.43
C LYS A 2 -10.19 -3.63 16.62
N ALA A 3 -9.99 -3.14 17.85
CA ALA A 3 -10.06 -1.71 18.18
C ALA A 3 -9.10 -0.87 17.31
N TYR A 4 -7.85 -1.31 17.16
CA TYR A 4 -6.83 -0.59 16.38
C TYR A 4 -7.21 -0.39 14.89
N LEU A 5 -7.95 -1.34 14.31
CA LEU A 5 -8.41 -1.19 12.90
C LEU A 5 -9.40 -0.03 12.77
N LYS A 6 -10.30 0.12 13.76
CA LYS A 6 -11.21 1.26 13.79
C LYS A 6 -10.47 2.57 13.95
N GLU A 7 -9.46 2.63 14.80
CA GLU A 7 -8.64 3.81 15.00
C GLU A 7 -7.84 4.18 13.74
N ASN A 8 -7.25 3.18 13.07
CA ASN A 8 -6.59 3.40 11.78
C ASN A 8 -7.56 3.89 10.69
N GLN A 9 -8.78 3.35 10.64
CA GLN A 9 -9.82 3.85 9.72
C GLN A 9 -10.15 5.31 10.00
N GLU A 10 -10.49 5.65 11.26
CA GLU A 10 -10.83 7.01 11.68
C GLU A 10 -9.68 7.98 11.42
N ARG A 11 -8.44 7.53 11.59
CA ARG A 11 -7.25 8.30 11.24
C ARG A 11 -7.21 8.63 9.75
N TRP A 12 -7.31 7.64 8.88
CA TRP A 12 -7.30 7.86 7.43
C TRP A 12 -8.46 8.74 6.97
N ASP A 13 -9.63 8.61 7.58
CA ASP A 13 -10.76 9.50 7.32
C ASP A 13 -10.47 10.95 7.74
N ARG A 14 -9.81 11.18 8.90
CA ARG A 14 -9.38 12.51 9.34
C ARG A 14 -8.29 13.10 8.46
N VAL A 15 -7.25 12.33 8.17
CA VAL A 15 -6.11 12.77 7.36
C VAL A 15 -6.55 13.07 5.93
N SER A 16 -7.47 12.29 5.39
CA SER A 16 -8.06 12.50 4.08
C SER A 16 -8.84 13.83 3.98
N SER A 17 -9.43 14.30 5.07
CA SER A 17 -10.16 15.56 5.10
C SER A 17 -9.28 16.81 5.27
N ARG A 18 -7.98 16.63 5.59
CA ARG A 18 -7.02 17.71 5.79
C ARG A 18 -6.21 17.98 4.54
N GLN A 19 -5.81 19.24 4.33
CA GLN A 19 -4.83 19.59 3.30
C GLN A 19 -3.41 19.27 3.78
N GLY A 20 -2.57 18.74 2.90
CA GLY A 20 -1.13 18.61 3.13
C GLY A 20 -0.55 17.19 3.18
N ASN A 21 -1.35 16.15 3.37
CA ASN A 21 -0.84 14.78 3.27
C ASN A 21 -0.80 14.33 1.78
N PRO A 22 0.40 14.12 1.20
CA PRO A 22 0.54 13.82 -0.24
C PRO A 22 -0.17 12.53 -0.67
N TYR A 23 -0.37 11.58 0.24
CA TYR A 23 -1.06 10.31 -0.06
C TYR A 23 -2.59 10.43 -0.09
N THR A 24 -3.12 11.62 0.22
CA THR A 24 -4.56 11.88 0.27
C THR A 24 -4.99 13.03 -0.63
N ILE A 25 -4.11 13.59 -1.43
CA ILE A 25 -4.41 14.65 -2.40
C ILE A 25 -4.74 13.99 -3.73
N PRO A 26 -5.99 14.03 -4.21
CA PRO A 26 -6.35 13.46 -5.49
C PRO A 26 -5.66 14.21 -6.63
N TYR A 27 -5.32 13.52 -7.72
CA TYR A 27 -4.77 14.18 -8.90
C TYR A 27 -5.73 15.18 -9.47
N SER A 28 -5.20 16.37 -9.79
CA SER A 28 -5.91 17.39 -10.55
C SER A 28 -6.09 16.97 -12.01
N HIS A 29 -6.98 17.70 -12.73
CA HIS A 29 -7.14 17.51 -14.18
C HIS A 29 -5.82 17.66 -14.92
N ASP A 30 -5.06 18.73 -14.63
CA ASP A 30 -3.80 19.03 -15.31
C ASP A 30 -2.71 17.96 -15.07
N GLU A 31 -2.67 17.37 -13.86
CA GLU A 31 -1.75 16.27 -13.55
C GLU A 31 -2.10 15.03 -14.36
N LEU A 32 -3.36 14.64 -14.43
CA LEU A 32 -3.80 13.50 -15.24
C LEU A 32 -3.59 13.72 -16.73
N GLN A 33 -3.83 14.95 -17.25
CA GLN A 33 -3.56 15.26 -18.66
C GLN A 33 -2.07 15.12 -19.00
N ARG A 34 -1.16 15.43 -18.08
CA ARG A 34 0.29 15.22 -18.26
C ARG A 34 0.68 13.75 -18.29
N LEU A 35 -0.02 12.91 -17.53
CA LEU A 35 0.23 11.46 -17.46
C LEU A 35 -0.42 10.66 -18.60
N LYS A 36 -1.42 11.23 -19.28
CA LYS A 36 -2.26 10.52 -20.25
C LYS A 36 -1.49 9.89 -21.41
N ASP A 37 -0.49 10.61 -21.93
CA ASP A 37 0.30 10.19 -23.08
C ASP A 37 1.67 9.61 -22.65
N GLN A 38 1.86 9.40 -21.35
CA GLN A 38 3.06 8.80 -20.78
C GLN A 38 2.84 7.29 -20.58
N PRO A 39 3.91 6.48 -20.44
CA PRO A 39 3.80 5.13 -19.90
C PRO A 39 3.06 5.13 -18.57
N LEU A 40 2.48 3.98 -18.20
CA LEU A 40 1.78 3.83 -16.92
C LEU A 40 2.74 4.12 -15.73
N GLU A 41 2.52 5.25 -15.06
CA GLU A 41 3.32 5.67 -13.91
C GLU A 41 2.52 5.52 -12.62
N VAL A 42 2.71 4.40 -11.95
CA VAL A 42 2.16 4.09 -10.62
C VAL A 42 3.28 3.61 -9.70
N ALA A 43 3.09 3.74 -8.40
CA ALA A 43 4.11 3.42 -7.41
C ALA A 43 3.58 2.45 -6.34
N LEU A 44 4.33 1.38 -6.10
CA LEU A 44 4.13 0.51 -4.94
C LEU A 44 4.82 1.06 -3.68
N THR A 45 5.88 1.85 -3.89
CA THR A 45 6.75 2.37 -2.84
C THR A 45 7.14 3.80 -3.16
N VAL A 46 7.54 4.57 -2.17
CA VAL A 46 8.07 5.93 -2.39
C VAL A 46 9.34 5.88 -3.23
N GLY A 47 9.53 6.87 -4.09
CA GLY A 47 10.77 7.10 -4.83
C GLY A 47 11.01 6.22 -6.06
N LYS A 48 10.08 5.29 -6.40
CA LYS A 48 10.26 4.41 -7.56
C LYS A 48 8.92 4.05 -8.23
N VAL A 49 8.86 4.27 -9.53
CA VAL A 49 7.76 3.82 -10.38
C VAL A 49 7.87 2.31 -10.62
N VAL A 50 6.75 1.62 -10.68
CA VAL A 50 6.69 0.18 -10.99
C VAL A 50 7.22 -0.04 -12.42
N PRO A 51 8.13 -1.02 -12.63
CA PRO A 51 8.63 -1.31 -13.97
C PRO A 51 7.51 -1.68 -14.95
N GLN A 52 7.48 -1.04 -16.12
CA GLN A 52 6.49 -1.35 -17.16
C GLN A 52 6.46 -2.84 -17.51
N ALA A 53 7.61 -3.50 -17.51
CA ALA A 53 7.74 -4.93 -17.76
C ALA A 53 6.93 -5.82 -16.80
N TRP A 54 6.50 -5.31 -15.64
CA TRP A 54 5.61 -6.03 -14.76
C TRP A 54 4.19 -6.07 -15.32
N PHE A 55 3.71 -4.96 -15.84
CA PHE A 55 2.40 -4.86 -16.46
C PHE A 55 2.32 -5.59 -17.81
N ASP A 56 3.42 -5.62 -18.57
CA ASP A 56 3.50 -6.32 -19.86
C ASP A 56 3.33 -7.85 -19.72
N ARG A 57 3.50 -8.38 -18.50
CA ARG A 57 3.28 -9.80 -18.17
C ARG A 57 1.82 -10.13 -17.82
N CYS A 58 0.99 -9.11 -17.68
CA CYS A 58 -0.38 -9.30 -17.20
C CYS A 58 -1.25 -9.97 -18.27
N PRO A 59 -2.01 -11.02 -17.92
CA PRO A 59 -2.86 -11.74 -18.88
C PRO A 59 -4.14 -10.99 -19.26
N GLY A 60 -4.49 -9.92 -18.54
CA GLY A 60 -5.72 -9.16 -18.74
C GLY A 60 -5.67 -7.79 -18.09
N ASN A 61 -6.82 -7.13 -17.95
CA ASN A 61 -6.90 -5.75 -17.47
C ASN A 61 -7.86 -5.54 -16.29
N ASN A 62 -8.36 -6.61 -15.64
CA ASN A 62 -9.15 -6.48 -14.42
C ASN A 62 -8.21 -6.27 -13.24
N LEU A 63 -8.24 -5.09 -12.64
CA LEU A 63 -7.33 -4.70 -11.58
C LEU A 63 -8.07 -4.44 -10.27
N LEU A 64 -7.57 -5.04 -9.19
CA LEU A 64 -7.91 -4.70 -7.81
C LEU A 64 -6.79 -3.87 -7.19
N GLY A 65 -7.06 -2.60 -6.92
CA GLY A 65 -6.24 -1.77 -6.05
C GLY A 65 -6.62 -2.01 -4.60
N LEU A 66 -5.71 -2.60 -3.82
CA LEU A 66 -5.93 -2.96 -2.43
C LEU A 66 -5.31 -1.90 -1.52
N ALA A 67 -6.16 -1.26 -0.69
CA ALA A 67 -5.79 -0.17 0.21
C ALA A 67 -4.96 0.93 -0.50
N CYS A 68 -5.45 1.37 -1.66
CA CYS A 68 -4.84 2.42 -2.47
C CYS A 68 -5.82 3.51 -2.91
N GLY A 69 -6.84 3.77 -2.09
CA GLY A 69 -7.74 4.93 -2.26
C GLY A 69 -6.99 6.26 -2.16
N GLY A 70 -7.65 7.34 -2.54
CA GLY A 70 -7.10 8.69 -2.46
C GLY A 70 -7.12 9.47 -3.78
N GLY A 71 -7.66 8.90 -4.85
CA GLY A 71 -7.85 9.59 -6.12
C GLY A 71 -6.56 9.80 -6.92
N GLN A 72 -5.59 8.92 -6.75
CA GLN A 72 -4.29 8.97 -7.44
C GLN A 72 -4.10 7.76 -8.36
N GLN A 73 -3.75 6.61 -7.84
CA GLN A 73 -3.39 5.44 -8.65
C GLN A 73 -4.59 4.82 -9.36
N GLY A 74 -5.77 4.76 -8.70
CA GLY A 74 -7.00 4.29 -9.32
C GLY A 74 -7.36 5.01 -10.62
N PRO A 75 -7.42 6.35 -10.63
CA PRO A 75 -7.61 7.13 -11.86
C PRO A 75 -6.56 6.90 -12.94
N VAL A 76 -5.29 6.73 -12.57
CA VAL A 76 -4.21 6.46 -13.54
C VAL A 76 -4.43 5.09 -14.20
N PHE A 77 -4.77 4.05 -13.45
CA PHE A 77 -5.12 2.75 -14.00
C PHE A 77 -6.32 2.84 -14.95
N ALA A 78 -7.40 3.50 -14.52
CA ALA A 78 -8.60 3.64 -15.35
C ALA A 78 -8.31 4.41 -16.66
N MET A 79 -7.50 5.46 -16.58
CA MET A 79 -7.04 6.24 -17.75
C MET A 79 -6.25 5.39 -18.75
N HIS A 80 -5.49 4.40 -18.28
CA HIS A 80 -4.72 3.47 -19.12
C HIS A 80 -5.50 2.21 -19.52
N GLY A 81 -6.83 2.20 -19.34
CA GLY A 81 -7.72 1.16 -19.86
C GLY A 81 -7.89 -0.07 -18.96
N TYR A 82 -7.45 -0.01 -17.71
CA TYR A 82 -7.74 -1.07 -16.75
C TYR A 82 -9.19 -0.99 -16.26
N GLN A 83 -9.84 -2.13 -16.09
CA GLN A 83 -11.09 -2.26 -15.37
C GLN A 83 -10.79 -2.19 -13.88
N THR A 84 -10.84 -0.98 -13.33
CA THR A 84 -10.29 -0.66 -12.02
C THR A 84 -11.34 -0.82 -10.94
N THR A 85 -11.03 -1.64 -9.95
CA THR A 85 -11.72 -1.71 -8.66
C THR A 85 -10.76 -1.28 -7.55
N ILE A 86 -11.17 -0.35 -6.70
CA ILE A 86 -10.41 0.06 -5.52
C ILE A 86 -11.14 -0.43 -4.28
N MET A 87 -10.46 -1.25 -3.48
CA MET A 87 -10.90 -1.68 -2.16
C MET A 87 -10.07 -0.98 -1.09
N ASP A 88 -10.73 -0.19 -0.26
CA ASP A 88 -10.08 0.54 0.84
C ASP A 88 -10.95 0.49 2.10
N PHE A 89 -10.33 0.64 3.26
CA PHE A 89 -11.05 0.66 4.53
C PHE A 89 -11.62 2.05 4.84
N SER A 90 -11.02 3.12 4.32
CA SER A 90 -11.45 4.51 4.45
C SER A 90 -12.43 4.89 3.36
N GLU A 91 -13.67 5.21 3.75
CA GLU A 91 -14.69 5.75 2.83
C GLU A 91 -14.28 7.11 2.27
N SER A 92 -13.57 7.92 3.06
CA SER A 92 -13.06 9.22 2.64
C SER A 92 -12.03 9.11 1.52
N GLN A 93 -11.19 8.08 1.55
CA GLN A 93 -10.23 7.81 0.47
C GLN A 93 -10.95 7.35 -0.80
N LEU A 94 -11.93 6.45 -0.69
CA LEU A 94 -12.74 6.00 -1.82
C LEU A 94 -13.56 7.13 -2.46
N ALA A 95 -14.04 8.08 -1.64
CA ALA A 95 -14.77 9.24 -2.14
C ALA A 95 -13.91 10.08 -3.10
N LYS A 96 -12.59 10.16 -2.88
CA LYS A 96 -11.66 10.87 -3.77
C LYS A 96 -11.48 10.17 -5.11
N ASP A 97 -11.42 8.83 -5.12
CA ASP A 97 -11.40 8.08 -6.39
C ASP A 97 -12.68 8.33 -7.21
N ARG A 98 -13.84 8.33 -6.54
CA ARG A 98 -15.13 8.67 -7.19
C ARG A 98 -15.17 10.11 -7.68
N GLU A 99 -14.64 11.06 -6.92
CA GLU A 99 -14.55 12.47 -7.32
C GLU A 99 -13.75 12.61 -8.61
N VAL A 100 -12.54 12.06 -8.65
CA VAL A 100 -11.69 12.11 -9.84
C VAL A 100 -12.35 11.37 -11.02
N ALA A 101 -12.89 10.17 -10.78
CA ALA A 101 -13.57 9.39 -11.80
C ALA A 101 -14.73 10.16 -12.44
N ASN A 102 -15.59 10.80 -11.62
CA ASN A 102 -16.71 11.60 -12.10
C ASN A 102 -16.24 12.84 -12.88
N ARG A 103 -15.21 13.53 -12.41
CA ARG A 103 -14.62 14.70 -13.06
C ARG A 103 -14.05 14.39 -14.44
N GLU A 104 -13.31 13.28 -14.54
CA GLU A 104 -12.59 12.88 -15.77
C GLU A 104 -13.42 11.95 -16.68
N GLY A 105 -14.57 11.46 -16.23
CA GLY A 105 -15.39 10.50 -16.98
C GLY A 105 -14.87 9.07 -16.97
N PHE A 106 -14.06 8.70 -15.97
CA PHE A 106 -13.55 7.33 -15.80
C PHE A 106 -14.58 6.41 -15.13
N GLN A 107 -14.42 5.10 -15.34
CA GLN A 107 -15.15 4.06 -14.64
C GLN A 107 -14.24 3.43 -13.59
N ILE A 108 -14.51 3.70 -12.31
CA ILE A 108 -13.80 3.09 -11.17
C ILE A 108 -14.85 2.52 -10.23
N ASN A 109 -14.76 1.22 -9.95
CA ASN A 109 -15.56 0.59 -8.92
C ASN A 109 -14.88 0.79 -7.56
N THR A 110 -15.61 1.19 -6.53
CA THR A 110 -15.06 1.42 -5.18
C THR A 110 -15.79 0.59 -4.16
N ILE A 111 -15.06 -0.15 -3.33
CA ILE A 111 -15.60 -1.06 -2.31
C ILE A 111 -14.97 -0.73 -0.96
N GLN A 112 -15.80 -0.34 0.01
CA GLN A 112 -15.33 -0.19 1.39
C GLN A 112 -15.26 -1.57 2.05
N ALA A 113 -14.06 -2.05 2.35
CA ALA A 113 -13.86 -3.34 3.00
C ALA A 113 -12.53 -3.40 3.77
N ASP A 114 -12.47 -4.35 4.72
CA ASP A 114 -11.33 -4.62 5.58
C ASP A 114 -10.48 -5.74 4.97
N MET A 115 -9.23 -5.46 4.61
CA MET A 115 -8.33 -6.45 4.00
C MET A 115 -7.88 -7.56 4.97
N THR A 116 -8.24 -7.48 6.25
CA THR A 116 -8.06 -8.56 7.23
C THR A 116 -9.23 -9.54 7.26
N LYS A 117 -10.19 -9.41 6.34
CA LYS A 117 -11.40 -10.24 6.18
C LYS A 117 -11.47 -10.84 4.79
N PRO A 118 -12.34 -11.83 4.56
CA PRO A 118 -12.63 -12.29 3.21
C PRO A 118 -13.03 -11.13 2.30
N PHE A 119 -12.40 -11.05 1.12
CA PHE A 119 -12.72 -10.00 0.16
C PHE A 119 -14.08 -10.25 -0.49
N PRO A 120 -14.90 -9.21 -0.69
CA PRO A 120 -16.25 -9.34 -1.23
C PRO A 120 -16.23 -9.54 -2.77
N PHE A 121 -15.40 -10.45 -3.24
CA PHE A 121 -15.24 -10.79 -4.66
C PHE A 121 -15.23 -12.30 -4.84
N GLU A 122 -15.67 -12.73 -6.02
CA GLU A 122 -15.61 -14.14 -6.42
C GLU A 122 -14.17 -14.58 -6.67
N ASP A 123 -13.92 -15.89 -6.62
CA ASP A 123 -12.64 -16.48 -7.01
C ASP A 123 -12.29 -16.10 -8.46
N ASP A 124 -11.01 -15.99 -8.76
CA ASP A 124 -10.51 -15.78 -10.12
C ASP A 124 -11.13 -14.55 -10.84
N SER A 125 -11.41 -13.46 -10.10
CA SER A 125 -12.06 -12.24 -10.62
C SER A 125 -11.09 -11.25 -11.25
N PHE A 126 -9.82 -11.25 -10.81
CA PHE A 126 -8.85 -10.23 -11.18
C PHE A 126 -7.63 -10.79 -11.88
N ASP A 127 -7.02 -9.97 -12.73
CA ASP A 127 -5.76 -10.26 -13.41
C ASP A 127 -4.57 -9.65 -12.65
N ILE A 128 -4.81 -8.55 -11.93
CA ILE A 128 -3.83 -7.88 -11.07
C ILE A 128 -4.46 -7.59 -9.71
N VAL A 129 -3.71 -7.86 -8.63
CA VAL A 129 -3.88 -7.24 -7.32
C VAL A 129 -2.69 -6.32 -7.10
N PHE A 130 -2.97 -5.02 -6.94
CA PHE A 130 -1.99 -3.97 -6.74
C PHE A 130 -2.12 -3.43 -5.31
N CYS A 131 -1.10 -3.62 -4.47
CA CYS A 131 -1.10 -3.21 -3.08
C CYS A 131 0.13 -2.34 -2.79
N PRO A 132 0.02 -1.00 -2.81
CA PRO A 132 1.12 -0.14 -2.38
C PRO A 132 1.39 -0.31 -0.89
N VAL A 133 2.42 0.35 -0.36
CA VAL A 133 2.78 0.26 1.06
C VAL A 133 1.58 0.65 1.94
N SER A 134 0.84 -0.36 2.38
CA SER A 134 -0.36 -0.21 3.21
C SER A 134 -0.57 -1.39 4.18
N ASN A 135 0.08 -2.53 3.94
CA ASN A 135 -0.01 -3.70 4.80
C ASN A 135 0.63 -3.47 6.18
N VAL A 136 1.38 -2.40 6.34
CA VAL A 136 1.89 -1.90 7.62
C VAL A 136 0.79 -1.55 8.63
N TYR A 137 -0.43 -1.29 8.18
CA TYR A 137 -1.58 -0.93 9.03
C TYR A 137 -2.40 -2.12 9.52
N ILE A 138 -2.00 -3.35 9.21
CA ILE A 138 -2.64 -4.58 9.69
C ILE A 138 -1.63 -5.46 10.43
N GLU A 139 -2.09 -6.07 11.54
CA GLU A 139 -1.23 -6.86 12.44
C GLU A 139 -0.91 -8.26 11.88
N ASP A 140 -1.73 -8.80 10.99
CA ASP A 140 -1.61 -10.14 10.43
C ASP A 140 -1.84 -10.11 8.91
N LEU A 141 -0.89 -10.65 8.16
CA LEU A 141 -0.89 -10.67 6.70
C LEU A 141 -1.56 -11.90 6.08
N ASP A 142 -1.85 -12.94 6.87
CA ASP A 142 -2.26 -14.23 6.34
C ASP A 142 -3.54 -14.16 5.52
N MET A 143 -4.57 -13.49 6.05
CA MET A 143 -5.84 -13.35 5.35
C MET A 143 -5.68 -12.51 4.07
N MET A 144 -4.92 -11.43 4.12
CA MET A 144 -4.67 -10.57 2.97
C MET A 144 -4.02 -11.35 1.81
N TYR A 145 -2.97 -12.14 2.09
CA TYR A 145 -2.31 -12.94 1.05
C TYR A 145 -3.18 -14.09 0.56
N HIS A 146 -3.94 -14.73 1.46
CA HIS A 146 -4.88 -15.78 1.09
C HIS A 146 -5.94 -15.26 0.12
N GLU A 147 -6.56 -14.14 0.44
CA GLU A 147 -7.61 -13.54 -0.38
C GLU A 147 -7.05 -12.95 -1.69
N ALA A 148 -5.89 -12.31 -1.65
CA ALA A 148 -5.22 -11.86 -2.88
C ALA A 148 -4.96 -13.02 -3.85
N TYR A 149 -4.54 -14.19 -3.33
CA TYR A 149 -4.38 -15.39 -4.14
C TYR A 149 -5.73 -15.92 -4.67
N ARG A 150 -6.74 -15.99 -3.82
CA ARG A 150 -8.07 -16.49 -4.18
C ARG A 150 -8.70 -15.70 -5.31
N VAL A 151 -8.69 -14.37 -5.20
CA VAL A 151 -9.36 -13.49 -6.18
C VAL A 151 -8.58 -13.32 -7.49
N LEU A 152 -7.28 -13.61 -7.51
CA LEU A 152 -6.50 -13.60 -8.75
C LEU A 152 -6.82 -14.82 -9.61
N ARG A 153 -6.89 -14.63 -10.91
CA ARG A 153 -6.94 -15.72 -11.90
C ARG A 153 -5.61 -16.46 -11.94
N LYS A 154 -5.63 -17.68 -12.41
CA LYS A 154 -4.38 -18.40 -12.73
C LYS A 154 -3.53 -17.59 -13.72
N GLY A 155 -2.25 -17.40 -13.40
CA GLY A 155 -1.35 -16.51 -14.13
C GLY A 155 -1.50 -15.04 -13.78
N GLY A 156 -2.44 -14.68 -12.91
CA GLY A 156 -2.64 -13.32 -12.41
C GLY A 156 -1.49 -12.88 -11.49
N LEU A 157 -1.33 -11.59 -11.36
CA LEU A 157 -0.16 -10.94 -10.76
C LEU A 157 -0.51 -10.24 -9.44
N LEU A 158 0.25 -10.52 -8.40
CA LEU A 158 0.32 -9.71 -7.19
C LEU A 158 1.51 -8.77 -7.29
N MET A 159 1.25 -7.48 -7.32
CA MET A 159 2.24 -6.41 -7.23
C MET A 159 2.11 -5.76 -5.86
N ILE A 160 3.10 -5.92 -4.99
CA ILE A 160 3.02 -5.45 -3.61
C ILE A 160 4.28 -4.70 -3.18
N GLY A 161 4.06 -3.56 -2.51
CA GLY A 161 5.08 -2.80 -1.81
C GLY A 161 4.93 -2.92 -0.30
N TYR A 162 6.03 -2.92 0.43
CA TYR A 162 6.04 -2.96 1.88
C TYR A 162 7.28 -2.27 2.45
N MET A 163 7.17 -1.88 3.72
CA MET A 163 8.29 -1.27 4.45
C MET A 163 9.39 -2.30 4.67
N ASN A 164 10.64 -1.87 4.54
CA ASN A 164 11.76 -2.68 5.00
C ASN A 164 11.78 -2.64 6.54
N PRO A 165 11.65 -3.78 7.24
CA PRO A 165 11.45 -3.77 8.70
C PRO A 165 12.57 -3.10 9.49
N TRP A 166 13.79 -3.04 8.96
CA TRP A 166 14.92 -2.45 9.69
C TRP A 166 14.73 -0.98 10.03
N ILE A 167 13.94 -0.21 9.26
CA ILE A 167 13.70 1.21 9.55
C ILE A 167 12.93 1.42 10.84
N TYR A 168 12.16 0.43 11.27
CA TYR A 168 11.43 0.46 12.55
C TYR A 168 12.30 0.19 13.78
N MET A 169 13.60 -0.08 13.62
CA MET A 169 14.52 -0.22 14.75
C MET A 169 14.86 1.12 15.39
N TYR A 170 14.59 2.23 14.68
CA TYR A 170 14.92 3.59 15.09
C TYR A 170 13.68 4.36 15.55
N ASP A 171 13.89 5.40 16.34
CA ASP A 171 12.80 6.33 16.68
C ASP A 171 12.42 7.18 15.47
N GLY A 172 11.12 7.28 15.18
CA GLY A 172 10.63 8.07 14.06
C GLY A 172 11.05 9.55 14.13
N ASP A 173 10.95 10.16 15.30
CA ASP A 173 11.32 11.56 15.52
C ASP A 173 12.81 11.79 15.27
N GLU A 174 13.67 10.84 15.66
CA GLU A 174 15.12 10.92 15.42
C GLU A 174 15.47 10.77 13.93
N VAL A 175 14.66 10.00 13.20
CA VAL A 175 14.89 9.74 11.77
C VAL A 175 14.45 10.92 10.92
N TRP A 176 13.28 11.52 11.22
CA TRP A 176 12.67 12.53 10.36
C TRP A 176 12.95 13.96 10.81
N ASP A 177 12.84 14.23 12.11
CA ASP A 177 12.77 15.60 12.64
C ASP A 177 14.07 16.12 13.24
N GLN A 178 15.04 15.23 13.54
CA GLN A 178 16.28 15.61 14.23
C GLN A 178 17.53 15.06 13.51
N PRO A 179 17.85 15.60 12.33
CA PRO A 179 18.91 15.05 11.47
C PRO A 179 20.32 15.14 12.07
N GLU A 180 20.54 15.95 13.10
CA GLU A 180 21.82 16.11 13.82
C GLU A 180 22.04 15.08 14.93
N LYS A 181 20.98 14.38 15.38
CA LYS A 181 21.13 13.34 16.41
C LYS A 181 21.76 12.07 15.84
N GLU A 182 22.45 11.34 16.70
CA GLU A 182 22.92 9.99 16.41
C GLU A 182 21.72 9.05 16.20
N LEU A 183 21.84 8.13 15.25
CA LEU A 183 20.86 7.08 15.05
C LEU A 183 21.08 5.96 16.06
N VAL A 184 20.15 5.76 16.94
CA VAL A 184 20.21 4.75 18.00
C VAL A 184 19.15 3.67 17.74
N LEU A 185 19.56 2.40 17.83
CA LEU A 185 18.62 1.29 17.80
C LEU A 185 17.79 1.29 19.07
N LYS A 186 16.49 1.50 18.94
CA LYS A 186 15.56 1.64 20.05
C LYS A 186 14.58 0.47 20.17
N TYR A 187 14.03 0.03 19.04
CA TYR A 187 12.98 -0.98 19.03
C TYR A 187 13.45 -2.30 18.40
N LYS A 188 12.84 -3.37 18.84
CA LYS A 188 13.01 -4.71 18.22
C LYS A 188 12.05 -4.89 17.05
N ILE A 189 12.45 -5.68 16.06
CA ILE A 189 11.58 -6.13 14.98
C ILE A 189 11.17 -7.60 15.21
N PRO A 190 9.93 -7.99 14.88
CA PRO A 190 8.89 -7.13 14.29
C PRO A 190 8.42 -6.04 15.26
N PHE A 191 8.29 -4.82 14.75
CA PHE A 191 7.75 -3.68 15.50
C PHE A 191 6.22 -3.81 15.56
N ASN A 192 5.66 -3.56 16.73
CA ASN A 192 4.21 -3.54 16.95
C ASN A 192 3.89 -2.35 17.86
N SER A 193 3.46 -1.25 17.25
CA SER A 193 3.23 0.00 17.95
C SER A 193 2.15 -0.11 19.03
N ARG A 194 1.13 -0.97 18.82
CA ARG A 194 0.08 -1.20 19.80
C ARG A 194 0.63 -1.87 21.08
N GLN A 195 1.48 -2.89 20.92
CA GLN A 195 2.10 -3.55 22.08
C GLN A 195 3.03 -2.62 22.85
N LEU A 196 3.76 -1.76 22.14
CA LEU A 196 4.65 -0.77 22.77
C LEU A 196 3.86 0.31 23.51
N GLU A 197 2.71 0.73 22.99
CA GLU A 197 1.81 1.66 23.69
C GLU A 197 1.21 1.01 24.94
N GLU A 198 0.71 -0.23 24.84
CA GLU A 198 0.19 -0.99 25.99
C GLU A 198 1.25 -1.20 27.08
N ALA A 199 2.53 -1.31 26.69
CA ALA A 199 3.67 -1.39 27.61
C ALA A 199 4.12 -0.02 28.17
N GLY A 200 3.60 1.10 27.66
CA GLY A 200 4.01 2.46 28.02
C GLY A 200 5.39 2.87 27.44
N GLU A 201 5.86 2.16 26.42
CA GLU A 201 7.15 2.40 25.77
C GLU A 201 7.03 3.34 24.56
N LEU A 202 5.80 3.54 24.05
CA LEU A 202 5.49 4.41 22.92
C LEU A 202 4.17 5.15 23.19
N THR A 203 4.08 6.38 22.72
CA THR A 203 2.80 7.11 22.60
C THR A 203 2.45 7.22 21.13
N ILE A 204 1.26 6.72 20.76
CA ILE A 204 0.80 6.79 19.37
C ILE A 204 0.36 8.21 19.05
N ASP A 205 0.99 8.80 18.04
CA ASP A 205 0.48 10.02 17.44
C ASP A 205 -0.79 9.70 16.65
N PRO A 206 -1.92 10.35 16.96
CA PRO A 206 -3.17 10.15 16.22
C PRO A 206 -3.07 10.46 14.72
N GLU A 207 -2.02 11.14 14.29
CA GLU A 207 -1.77 11.41 12.85
C GLU A 207 -1.16 10.19 12.15
N PHE A 208 -0.39 9.34 12.87
CA PHE A 208 0.25 8.15 12.27
C PHE A 208 -0.56 6.87 12.45
N GLY A 209 -1.29 6.71 13.56
CA GLY A 209 -2.05 5.51 13.89
C GLY A 209 -1.15 4.32 14.26
N TYR A 210 -1.72 3.12 14.26
CA TYR A 210 -0.97 1.91 14.58
C TYR A 210 -0.28 1.33 13.35
N GLU A 211 1.00 0.98 13.52
CA GLU A 211 1.84 0.37 12.50
C GLU A 211 2.51 -0.92 12.99
N PHE A 212 2.76 -1.83 12.05
CA PHE A 212 3.32 -3.17 12.27
C PHE A 212 4.40 -3.43 11.22
N SER A 213 5.67 -3.62 11.64
CA SER A 213 6.76 -3.71 10.66
C SER A 213 6.76 -5.00 9.85
N HIS A 214 6.20 -6.05 10.36
CA HIS A 214 6.33 -7.42 9.89
C HIS A 214 7.80 -7.86 9.67
N THR A 215 8.06 -9.15 9.69
CA THR A 215 9.36 -9.69 9.27
C THR A 215 9.40 -9.90 7.75
N LEU A 216 10.59 -9.98 7.16
CA LEU A 216 10.73 -10.41 5.77
C LEU A 216 10.19 -11.84 5.57
N GLU A 217 10.29 -12.70 6.58
CA GLU A 217 9.70 -14.03 6.52
C GLU A 217 8.17 -13.95 6.40
N GLU A 218 7.49 -13.13 7.19
CA GLU A 218 6.03 -12.95 7.09
C GLU A 218 5.63 -12.40 5.72
N GLN A 219 6.35 -11.41 5.20
CA GLN A 219 6.08 -10.81 3.89
C GLN A 219 6.29 -11.82 2.74
N ILE A 220 7.43 -12.51 2.71
CA ILE A 220 7.79 -13.40 1.61
C ILE A 220 7.09 -14.76 1.74
N ARG A 221 7.20 -15.40 2.91
CA ARG A 221 6.60 -16.73 3.15
C ARG A 221 5.08 -16.66 3.11
N GLY A 222 4.48 -15.53 3.53
CA GLY A 222 3.03 -15.30 3.42
C GLY A 222 2.54 -15.46 1.99
N GLN A 223 3.29 -14.98 1.00
CA GLN A 223 2.98 -15.18 -0.41
C GLN A 223 3.22 -16.63 -0.85
N LEU A 224 4.42 -17.15 -0.57
CA LEU A 224 4.83 -18.50 -1.03
C LEU A 224 3.93 -19.62 -0.48
N LYS A 225 3.50 -19.54 0.78
CA LYS A 225 2.63 -20.57 1.39
C LYS A 225 1.22 -20.59 0.79
N ASN A 226 0.78 -19.49 0.21
CA ASN A 226 -0.51 -19.39 -0.49
C ASN A 226 -0.43 -19.84 -1.95
N GLY A 227 0.76 -20.17 -2.48
CA GLY A 227 0.95 -20.69 -3.83
C GLY A 227 1.46 -19.68 -4.85
N PHE A 228 1.81 -18.48 -4.42
CA PHE A 228 2.49 -17.52 -5.29
C PHE A 228 3.92 -17.96 -5.60
N ALA A 229 4.39 -17.65 -6.81
CA ALA A 229 5.81 -17.65 -7.14
C ALA A 229 6.28 -16.20 -7.31
N MET A 230 7.25 -15.78 -6.51
CA MET A 230 7.89 -14.47 -6.69
C MET A 230 8.79 -14.52 -7.92
N ILE A 231 8.61 -13.59 -8.86
CA ILE A 231 9.29 -13.60 -10.17
C ILE A 231 10.09 -12.34 -10.46
N ASP A 232 9.90 -11.28 -9.67
CA ASP A 232 10.72 -10.07 -9.73
C ASP A 232 10.67 -9.31 -8.40
N PHE A 233 11.66 -8.42 -8.18
CA PHE A 233 11.80 -7.70 -6.91
C PHE A 233 12.59 -6.42 -7.14
N TYR A 234 12.26 -5.36 -6.39
CA TYR A 234 13.11 -4.18 -6.30
C TYR A 234 13.10 -3.55 -4.90
N GLU A 235 14.12 -2.76 -4.66
CA GLU A 235 14.25 -1.89 -3.50
C GLU A 235 14.10 -0.42 -3.89
N SER A 236 13.61 0.40 -2.97
CA SER A 236 13.55 1.85 -3.15
C SER A 236 13.86 2.62 -1.86
N LYS A 237 14.16 3.90 -2.03
CA LYS A 237 14.57 4.81 -0.98
C LYS A 237 13.69 6.06 -0.99
N ASP A 238 13.37 6.55 0.19
CA ASP A 238 12.80 7.89 0.34
C ASP A 238 13.94 8.88 0.61
N SER A 239 14.25 9.75 -0.32
CA SER A 239 15.33 10.72 -0.18
C SER A 239 15.14 11.71 0.98
N ARG A 240 13.94 11.80 1.52
CA ARG A 240 13.61 12.60 2.71
C ARG A 240 14.02 11.90 4.00
N ASN A 241 14.11 10.56 3.98
CA ASN A 241 14.49 9.76 5.14
C ASN A 241 16.02 9.65 5.24
N ARG A 242 16.60 10.07 6.36
CA ARG A 242 18.06 9.98 6.57
C ARG A 242 18.57 8.54 6.61
N LEU A 243 17.75 7.55 6.96
CA LEU A 243 18.12 6.13 6.92
C LEU A 243 18.40 5.65 5.50
N SER A 244 17.85 6.29 4.48
CA SER A 244 18.11 6.01 3.06
C SER A 244 19.58 6.09 2.66
N GLN A 245 20.41 6.77 3.46
CA GLN A 245 21.87 6.81 3.28
C GLN A 245 22.52 5.45 3.57
N PHE A 246 21.88 4.63 4.42
CA PHE A 246 22.44 3.37 4.90
C PHE A 246 21.79 2.14 4.24
N GLY A 247 20.57 2.24 3.79
CA GLY A 247 19.84 1.12 3.18
C GLY A 247 18.59 1.56 2.44
N SER A 248 17.82 0.59 1.98
CA SER A 248 16.53 0.81 1.32
C SER A 248 15.41 0.85 2.36
N ASP A 249 14.53 1.83 2.26
CA ASP A 249 13.39 1.98 3.16
C ASP A 249 12.23 1.06 2.80
N TYR A 250 12.12 0.76 1.53
CA TYR A 250 10.99 0.00 0.96
C TYR A 250 11.47 -1.13 0.08
N LEU A 251 10.61 -2.13 0.01
CA LEU A 251 10.76 -3.32 -0.82
C LEU A 251 9.48 -3.49 -1.64
N ALA A 252 9.60 -3.98 -2.86
CA ALA A 252 8.46 -4.37 -3.67
C ALA A 252 8.75 -5.62 -4.47
N ASN A 253 7.73 -6.44 -4.67
CA ASN A 253 7.86 -7.63 -5.50
C ASN A 253 6.67 -7.83 -6.43
N LEU A 254 6.96 -8.56 -7.49
CA LEU A 254 6.02 -9.16 -8.41
C LEU A 254 5.92 -10.65 -8.13
N SER A 255 4.72 -11.13 -7.84
CA SER A 255 4.43 -12.55 -7.67
C SER A 255 3.32 -12.98 -8.63
N ILE A 256 3.38 -14.22 -9.10
CA ILE A 256 2.40 -14.82 -10.01
C ILE A 256 1.63 -15.95 -9.31
N LYS A 257 0.32 -16.04 -9.53
CA LYS A 257 -0.52 -17.19 -9.15
C LYS A 257 -0.27 -18.34 -10.12
N LEU A 258 0.23 -19.48 -9.62
CA LEU A 258 0.53 -20.67 -10.41
C LEU A 258 -0.70 -21.51 -10.77
#